data_b910b579a40ae0f754fc11e77074188d
#
_entry.id   b910b579a40ae0f754fc11e77074188d
#
_cell.length_a   1.000
_cell.length_b   1.000
_cell.length_c   1.000
_cell.angle_alpha   90.00
_cell.angle_beta   90.00
_cell.angle_gamma   90.00
#
_symmetry.space_group_name_H-M   'P 1'
#
loop_
_entity.id
_entity.type
_entity.pdbx_description
1 polymer ?
#
loop_
_entity_poly.entity_id
_entity_poly.type
_entity_poly.pdbx_seq_one_letter_code
_entity_poly.pdbx_strand_id
1 'polypeptide(L)'
;IVEKDTVFPFFYAYQKNHSIKDTTIDLKLSKKQKKILLSLVRFQSKDLQEVSILKKLISKTDSDDMFDTIKIFEKILGINLSDKIELILKSNDPIFLKDISITGGELQKLGVTGRNIGIMLEYLQHKVWENPSLNTLRQLKTEVKNRFKI
;
A
#
# COMPACT_ATOMS: atom_id res chain seq x y z
N ILE A 1 6.53 11.69 18.37
CA ILE A 1 5.30 11.73 19.18
C ILE A 1 4.22 12.35 18.32
N VAL A 2 3.15 11.61 18.06
CA VAL A 2 1.97 12.15 17.36
C VAL A 2 1.17 12.95 18.40
N GLU A 3 1.00 14.24 18.16
CA GLU A 3 0.22 15.10 19.04
C GLU A 3 -1.25 14.70 19.05
N LYS A 4 -1.94 14.90 20.19
CA LYS A 4 -3.37 14.59 20.32
C LYS A 4 -4.20 15.22 19.19
N ASP A 5 -3.87 16.45 18.82
CA ASP A 5 -4.59 17.18 17.78
C ASP A 5 -4.43 16.59 16.38
N THR A 6 -3.36 15.82 16.16
CA THR A 6 -3.12 15.13 14.88
C THR A 6 -3.95 13.85 14.75
N VAL A 7 -4.20 13.18 15.89
CA VAL A 7 -4.91 11.88 15.91
C VAL A 7 -6.43 12.04 15.96
N PHE A 8 -6.91 13.08 16.63
CA PHE A 8 -8.34 13.30 16.87
C PHE A 8 -9.22 13.23 15.62
N PRO A 9 -8.88 13.87 14.48
CA PRO A 9 -9.71 13.80 13.29
C PRO A 9 -9.93 12.38 12.77
N PHE A 10 -8.86 11.56 12.81
CA PHE A 10 -8.91 10.17 12.34
C PHE A 10 -9.72 9.29 13.29
N PHE A 11 -9.52 9.48 14.58
CA PHE A 11 -10.27 8.77 15.60
C PHE A 11 -11.77 9.10 15.54
N TYR A 12 -12.10 10.37 15.35
CA TYR A 12 -13.47 10.82 15.17
C TYR A 12 -14.12 10.18 13.94
N ALA A 13 -13.44 10.21 12.80
CA ALA A 13 -13.92 9.61 11.57
C ALA A 13 -14.11 8.10 11.71
N TYR A 14 -13.17 7.44 12.34
CA TYR A 14 -13.21 5.99 12.56
C TYR A 14 -14.38 5.59 13.48
N GLN A 15 -14.54 6.26 14.62
CA GLN A 15 -15.60 5.94 15.58
C GLN A 15 -17.01 6.25 15.08
N LYS A 16 -17.14 7.37 14.34
CA LYS A 16 -18.45 7.84 13.86
C LYS A 16 -18.82 7.26 12.50
N ASN A 17 -17.92 6.48 11.90
CA ASN A 17 -18.12 5.93 10.55
C ASN A 17 -18.47 7.03 9.53
N HIS A 18 -17.88 8.21 9.70
CA HIS A 18 -18.06 9.33 8.79
C HIS A 18 -17.42 9.07 7.44
N SER A 19 -18.04 9.57 6.38
CA SER A 19 -17.41 9.60 5.06
C SER A 19 -16.18 10.52 5.08
N ILE A 20 -15.23 10.27 4.17
CA ILE A 20 -14.03 11.12 4.03
C ILE A 20 -14.44 12.56 3.74
N LYS A 21 -15.46 12.76 2.89
CA LYS A 21 -15.97 14.08 2.53
C LYS A 21 -16.51 14.82 3.76
N ASP A 22 -17.34 14.16 4.56
CA ASP A 22 -17.95 14.76 5.75
C ASP A 22 -16.87 15.11 6.77
N THR A 23 -15.94 14.20 7.05
CA THR A 23 -14.80 14.44 7.95
C THR A 23 -13.95 15.61 7.48
N THR A 24 -13.71 15.72 6.17
CA THR A 24 -12.93 16.81 5.58
C THR A 24 -13.60 18.16 5.75
N ILE A 25 -14.92 18.23 5.58
CA ILE A 25 -15.72 19.45 5.73
C ILE A 25 -15.77 19.86 7.21
N ASP A 26 -16.11 18.92 8.09
CA ASP A 26 -16.31 19.19 9.51
C ASP A 26 -15.01 19.60 10.24
N LEU A 27 -13.89 18.97 9.87
CA LEU A 27 -12.62 19.10 10.59
C LEU A 27 -11.56 19.91 9.84
N LYS A 28 -11.84 20.37 8.62
CA LYS A 28 -10.91 21.18 7.81
C LYS A 28 -9.50 20.57 7.70
N LEU A 29 -9.43 19.32 7.31
CA LEU A 29 -8.18 18.56 7.27
C LEU A 29 -7.19 19.12 6.24
N SER A 30 -5.89 19.08 6.58
CA SER A 30 -4.80 19.37 5.65
C SER A 30 -4.69 18.28 4.56
N LYS A 31 -3.94 18.54 3.49
CA LYS A 31 -3.66 17.53 2.44
C LYS A 31 -3.07 16.25 3.01
N LYS A 32 -2.09 16.39 3.92
CA LYS A 32 -1.45 15.26 4.59
C LYS A 32 -2.46 14.45 5.39
N GLN A 33 -3.29 15.11 6.19
CA GLN A 33 -4.33 14.46 6.99
C GLN A 33 -5.34 13.72 6.10
N LYS A 34 -5.75 14.32 4.97
CA LYS A 34 -6.64 13.66 4.00
C LYS A 34 -6.04 12.38 3.43
N LYS A 35 -4.76 12.41 3.07
CA LYS A 35 -4.05 11.22 2.57
C LYS A 35 -4.01 10.10 3.62
N ILE A 36 -3.70 10.43 4.86
CA ILE A 36 -3.66 9.46 5.96
C ILE A 36 -5.06 8.89 6.21
N LEU A 37 -6.09 9.72 6.21
CA LEU A 37 -7.47 9.28 6.38
C LEU A 37 -7.90 8.33 5.26
N LEU A 38 -7.56 8.63 4.00
CA LEU A 38 -7.82 7.76 2.86
C LEU A 38 -7.15 6.38 3.03
N SER A 39 -5.89 6.37 3.48
CA SER A 39 -5.18 5.13 3.78
C SER A 39 -5.85 4.37 4.92
N LEU A 40 -6.23 5.04 6.00
CA LEU A 40 -6.92 4.41 7.13
C LEU A 40 -8.22 3.74 6.70
N VAL A 41 -9.05 4.44 5.92
CA VAL A 41 -10.31 3.89 5.41
C VAL A 41 -10.06 2.70 4.49
N ARG A 42 -9.06 2.78 3.61
CA ARG A 42 -8.69 1.69 2.70
C ARG A 42 -8.28 0.42 3.44
N PHE A 43 -7.54 0.55 4.54
CA PHE A 43 -6.93 -0.57 5.26
C PHE A 43 -7.68 -0.98 6.53
N GLN A 44 -8.72 -0.25 6.96
CA GLN A 44 -9.43 -0.52 8.22
C GLN A 44 -10.02 -1.92 8.32
N SER A 45 -10.43 -2.51 7.18
CA SER A 45 -11.01 -3.87 7.11
C SER A 45 -9.98 -4.94 6.73
N LYS A 46 -8.69 -4.57 6.57
CA LYS A 46 -7.62 -5.47 6.18
C LYS A 46 -6.88 -6.01 7.40
N ASP A 47 -6.33 -7.21 7.27
CA ASP A 47 -5.44 -7.76 8.30
C ASP A 47 -4.04 -7.18 8.13
N LEU A 48 -3.75 -6.12 8.89
CA LEU A 48 -2.43 -5.47 8.89
C LEU A 48 -1.33 -6.30 9.56
N GLN A 49 -1.66 -7.46 10.13
CA GLN A 49 -0.65 -8.41 10.60
C GLN A 49 -0.08 -9.26 9.45
N GLU A 50 -0.76 -9.31 8.34
CA GLU A 50 -0.31 -10.00 7.13
C GLU A 50 0.75 -9.17 6.40
N VAL A 51 1.89 -9.81 6.09
CA VAL A 51 3.06 -9.14 5.48
C VAL A 51 2.72 -8.53 4.12
N SER A 52 1.96 -9.22 3.28
CA SER A 52 1.56 -8.71 1.97
C SER A 52 0.70 -7.45 2.07
N ILE A 53 -0.17 -7.37 3.06
CA ILE A 53 -1.00 -6.18 3.33
C ILE A 53 -0.13 -5.01 3.84
N LEU A 54 0.84 -5.28 4.72
CA LEU A 54 1.80 -4.26 5.15
C LEU A 54 2.66 -3.74 3.99
N LYS A 55 3.13 -4.61 3.12
CA LYS A 55 3.87 -4.21 1.91
C LYS A 55 3.01 -3.32 1.01
N LYS A 56 1.72 -3.63 0.88
CA LYS A 56 0.77 -2.77 0.15
C LYS A 56 0.64 -1.39 0.81
N LEU A 57 0.48 -1.33 2.12
CA LEU A 57 0.42 -0.06 2.86
C LEU A 57 1.68 0.77 2.62
N ILE A 58 2.86 0.16 2.74
CA ILE A 58 4.15 0.82 2.49
C ILE A 58 4.20 1.36 1.05
N SER A 59 3.81 0.57 0.06
CA SER A 59 3.87 0.95 -1.36
C SER A 59 2.94 2.11 -1.72
N LYS A 60 1.86 2.31 -0.97
CA LYS A 60 0.87 3.37 -1.19
C LYS A 60 1.08 4.60 -0.31
N THR A 61 2.09 4.60 0.54
CA THR A 61 2.37 5.71 1.46
C THR A 61 3.68 6.39 1.07
N ASP A 62 3.65 7.73 0.96
CA ASP A 62 4.86 8.51 0.70
C ASP A 62 5.86 8.32 1.85
N SER A 63 7.16 8.23 1.52
CA SER A 63 8.20 7.99 2.51
C SER A 63 8.23 9.05 3.62
N ASP A 64 7.95 10.30 3.28
CA ASP A 64 7.91 11.42 4.23
C ASP A 64 6.73 11.31 5.22
N ASP A 65 5.64 10.67 4.80
CA ASP A 65 4.43 10.50 5.61
C ASP A 65 4.37 9.14 6.32
N MET A 66 5.30 8.24 6.03
CA MET A 66 5.28 6.84 6.50
C MET A 66 5.23 6.76 8.02
N PHE A 67 6.12 7.47 8.71
CA PHE A 67 6.23 7.43 10.16
C PHE A 67 4.91 7.88 10.82
N ASP A 68 4.38 9.03 10.40
CA ASP A 68 3.15 9.59 10.96
C ASP A 68 1.94 8.69 10.67
N THR A 69 1.86 8.15 9.45
CA THR A 69 0.79 7.24 9.04
C THR A 69 0.77 5.99 9.93
N ILE A 70 1.92 5.37 10.14
CA ILE A 70 2.04 4.17 10.98
C ILE A 70 1.67 4.48 12.42
N LYS A 71 2.15 5.59 12.98
CA LYS A 71 1.83 6.00 14.35
C LYS A 71 0.33 6.24 14.55
N ILE A 72 -0.33 6.87 13.59
CA ILE A 72 -1.78 7.07 13.62
C ILE A 72 -2.53 5.73 13.57
N PHE A 73 -2.12 4.84 12.67
CA PHE A 73 -2.72 3.50 12.57
C PHE A 73 -2.56 2.71 13.87
N GLU A 74 -1.38 2.70 14.47
CA GLU A 74 -1.13 2.04 15.76
C GLU A 74 -2.02 2.60 16.87
N LYS A 75 -2.17 3.91 16.93
CA LYS A 75 -3.02 4.59 17.92
C LYS A 75 -4.50 4.24 17.76
N ILE A 76 -5.02 4.28 16.53
CA ILE A 76 -6.44 4.07 16.24
C ILE A 76 -6.82 2.59 16.35
N LEU A 77 -5.99 1.70 15.83
CA LEU A 77 -6.27 0.27 15.76
C LEU A 77 -5.78 -0.49 17.01
N GLY A 78 -4.98 0.12 17.86
CA GLY A 78 -4.44 -0.51 19.07
C GLY A 78 -3.49 -1.67 18.79
N ILE A 79 -2.73 -1.62 17.70
CA ILE A 79 -1.82 -2.67 17.26
C ILE A 79 -0.39 -2.14 17.10
N ASN A 80 0.60 -3.05 17.14
CA ASN A 80 1.99 -2.73 16.85
C ASN A 80 2.29 -3.08 15.38
N LEU A 81 2.63 -2.07 14.59
CA LEU A 81 3.03 -2.22 13.19
C LEU A 81 4.49 -1.86 12.95
N SER A 82 5.05 -0.97 13.77
CA SER A 82 6.40 -0.43 13.59
C SER A 82 7.47 -1.51 13.48
N ASP A 83 7.44 -2.52 14.35
CA ASP A 83 8.44 -3.58 14.37
C ASP A 83 8.39 -4.43 13.09
N LYS A 84 7.21 -4.81 12.64
CA LYS A 84 7.04 -5.57 11.40
C LYS A 84 7.45 -4.78 10.17
N ILE A 85 7.09 -3.50 10.13
CA ILE A 85 7.47 -2.62 9.01
C ILE A 85 8.98 -2.45 8.97
N GLU A 86 9.63 -2.28 10.11
CA GLU A 86 11.09 -2.22 10.18
C GLU A 86 11.75 -3.49 9.63
N LEU A 87 11.24 -4.65 9.98
CA LEU A 87 11.72 -5.93 9.44
C LEU A 87 11.54 -6.02 7.93
N ILE A 88 10.38 -5.61 7.42
CA ILE A 88 10.11 -5.59 5.98
C ILE A 88 11.09 -4.67 5.25
N LEU A 89 11.32 -3.46 5.77
CA LEU A 89 12.24 -2.50 5.15
C LEU A 89 13.70 -2.98 5.18
N LYS A 90 14.10 -3.70 6.23
CA LYS A 90 15.45 -4.28 6.36
C LYS A 90 15.67 -5.50 5.47
N SER A 91 14.62 -6.21 5.07
CA SER A 91 14.72 -7.41 4.24
C SER A 91 15.21 -7.14 2.82
N ASN A 92 15.11 -5.89 2.36
CA ASN A 92 15.35 -5.45 0.97
C ASN A 92 14.46 -6.16 -0.06
N ASP A 93 13.34 -6.73 0.36
CA ASP A 93 12.36 -7.31 -0.54
C ASP A 93 11.79 -6.23 -1.49
N PRO A 94 11.47 -6.60 -2.74
CA PRO A 94 10.82 -5.68 -3.66
C PRO A 94 9.44 -5.27 -3.15
N ILE A 95 9.19 -3.97 -3.01
CA ILE A 95 7.91 -3.44 -2.51
C ILE A 95 7.25 -2.53 -3.53
N PHE A 96 8.02 -1.59 -4.10
CA PHE A 96 7.53 -0.58 -5.03
C PHE A 96 7.50 -1.10 -6.47
N LEU A 97 6.67 -0.49 -7.33
CA LEU A 97 6.62 -0.84 -8.76
C LEU A 97 8.00 -0.72 -9.43
N LYS A 98 8.80 0.25 -9.04
CA LYS A 98 10.17 0.41 -9.57
C LYS A 98 11.10 -0.76 -9.23
N ASP A 99 10.79 -1.54 -8.20
CA ASP A 99 11.59 -2.68 -7.76
C ASP A 99 11.22 -3.97 -8.50
N ILE A 100 10.11 -3.96 -9.24
CA ILE A 100 9.65 -5.12 -10.00
C ILE A 100 10.46 -5.27 -11.28
N SER A 101 10.98 -6.48 -11.51
CA SER A 101 11.93 -6.77 -12.60
C SER A 101 11.30 -6.93 -13.99
N ILE A 102 10.17 -6.26 -14.22
CA ILE A 102 9.52 -6.17 -15.54
C ILE A 102 8.95 -4.77 -15.73
N THR A 103 9.05 -4.25 -16.94
CA THR A 103 8.55 -2.92 -17.29
C THR A 103 7.27 -3.00 -18.11
N GLY A 104 6.55 -1.86 -18.19
CA GLY A 104 5.40 -1.74 -19.11
C GLY A 104 5.76 -2.01 -20.57
N GLY A 105 6.97 -1.60 -21.00
CA GLY A 105 7.47 -1.88 -22.35
C GLY A 105 7.64 -3.37 -22.64
N GLU A 106 8.11 -4.12 -21.64
CA GLU A 106 8.23 -5.59 -21.78
C GLU A 106 6.88 -6.27 -21.79
N LEU A 107 5.90 -5.76 -21.02
CA LEU A 107 4.52 -6.24 -21.07
C LEU A 107 3.89 -5.97 -22.43
N GLN A 108 4.16 -4.81 -23.05
CA GLN A 108 3.71 -4.51 -24.41
C GLN A 108 4.24 -5.52 -25.43
N LYS A 109 5.51 -5.90 -25.31
CA LYS A 109 6.11 -6.93 -26.17
C LYS A 109 5.43 -8.32 -26.01
N LEU A 110 4.82 -8.55 -24.87
CA LEU A 110 4.03 -9.77 -24.59
C LEU A 110 2.56 -9.65 -25.01
N GLY A 111 2.15 -8.54 -25.61
CA GLY A 111 0.79 -8.31 -26.08
C GLY A 111 -0.14 -7.65 -25.07
N VAL A 112 0.36 -7.21 -23.91
CA VAL A 112 -0.42 -6.47 -22.93
C VAL A 112 -0.49 -5.00 -23.35
N THR A 113 -1.68 -4.43 -23.48
CA THR A 113 -1.86 -3.06 -23.99
C THR A 113 -2.80 -2.22 -23.14
N GLY A 114 -2.68 -0.91 -23.28
CA GLY A 114 -3.57 0.05 -22.63
C GLY A 114 -3.53 -0.05 -21.11
N ARG A 115 -4.71 0.10 -20.49
CA ARG A 115 -4.83 0.03 -19.03
C ARG A 115 -4.49 -1.34 -18.45
N ASN A 116 -4.49 -2.38 -19.27
CA ASN A 116 -4.11 -3.72 -18.83
C ASN A 116 -2.65 -3.81 -18.39
N ILE A 117 -1.79 -2.91 -18.86
CA ILE A 117 -0.39 -2.80 -18.41
C ILE A 117 -0.34 -2.50 -16.91
N GLY A 118 -1.08 -1.48 -16.46
CA GLY A 118 -1.15 -1.11 -15.05
C GLY A 118 -1.74 -2.24 -14.18
N ILE A 119 -2.82 -2.85 -14.64
CA ILE A 119 -3.46 -3.98 -13.94
C ILE A 119 -2.48 -5.15 -13.81
N MET A 120 -1.75 -5.45 -14.87
CA MET A 120 -0.76 -6.53 -14.84
C MET A 120 0.41 -6.22 -13.92
N LEU A 121 0.93 -4.99 -13.94
CA LEU A 121 2.00 -4.59 -13.03
C LEU A 121 1.56 -4.71 -11.56
N GLU A 122 0.35 -4.29 -11.21
CA GLU A 122 -0.20 -4.47 -9.86
C GLU A 122 -0.33 -5.95 -9.48
N TYR A 123 -0.82 -6.77 -10.40
CA TYR A 123 -0.92 -8.22 -10.20
C TYR A 123 0.45 -8.85 -9.92
N LEU A 124 1.46 -8.51 -10.73
CA LEU A 124 2.82 -9.03 -10.55
C LEU A 124 3.46 -8.51 -9.27
N GLN A 125 3.25 -7.25 -8.94
CA GLN A 125 3.70 -6.67 -7.66
C GLN A 125 3.13 -7.46 -6.48
N HIS A 126 1.86 -7.79 -6.49
CA HIS A 126 1.22 -8.58 -5.45
C HIS A 126 1.82 -9.98 -5.35
N LYS A 127 2.08 -10.63 -6.49
CA LYS A 127 2.76 -11.93 -6.54
C LYS A 127 4.15 -11.87 -5.93
N VAL A 128 4.90 -10.83 -6.22
CA VAL A 128 6.25 -10.61 -5.67
C VAL A 128 6.19 -10.33 -4.16
N TRP A 129 5.16 -9.65 -3.66
CA TRP A 129 4.98 -9.47 -2.23
C TRP A 129 4.77 -10.79 -1.49
N GLU A 130 4.03 -11.71 -2.09
CA GLU A 130 3.78 -13.05 -1.54
C GLU A 130 5.03 -13.93 -1.63
N ASN A 131 5.75 -13.83 -2.75
CA ASN A 131 6.96 -14.60 -3.00
C ASN A 131 8.02 -13.75 -3.72
N PRO A 132 8.92 -13.10 -2.97
CA PRO A 132 9.96 -12.24 -3.54
C PRO A 132 10.89 -12.94 -4.54
N SER A 133 11.04 -14.26 -4.45
CA SER A 133 11.88 -15.02 -5.38
C SER A 133 11.36 -15.02 -6.83
N LEU A 134 10.07 -14.67 -7.04
CA LEU A 134 9.50 -14.51 -8.37
C LEU A 134 10.01 -13.27 -9.10
N ASN A 135 10.69 -12.36 -8.43
CA ASN A 135 11.09 -11.07 -9.00
C ASN A 135 12.31 -11.19 -9.93
N THR A 136 12.18 -12.00 -10.96
CA THR A 136 13.10 -12.07 -12.09
C THR A 136 12.32 -11.88 -13.39
N LEU A 137 12.93 -11.25 -14.38
CA LEU A 137 12.25 -11.01 -15.66
C LEU A 137 11.68 -12.29 -16.27
N ARG A 138 12.45 -13.37 -16.19
CA ARG A 138 12.04 -14.70 -16.72
C ARG A 138 10.78 -15.21 -16.02
N GLN A 139 10.77 -15.20 -14.69
CA GLN A 139 9.64 -15.71 -13.91
C GLN A 139 8.40 -14.85 -14.07
N LEU A 140 8.58 -13.52 -14.06
CA LEU A 140 7.47 -12.59 -14.26
C LEU A 140 6.86 -12.72 -15.66
N LYS A 141 7.67 -12.93 -16.70
CA LYS A 141 7.14 -13.24 -18.04
C LYS A 141 6.33 -14.53 -18.07
N THR A 142 6.76 -15.54 -17.33
CA THR A 142 6.03 -16.81 -17.19
C THR A 142 4.68 -16.58 -16.50
N GLU A 143 4.63 -15.78 -15.42
CA GLU A 143 3.40 -15.42 -14.73
C GLU A 143 2.41 -14.70 -15.67
N VAL A 144 2.90 -13.75 -16.47
CA VAL A 144 2.08 -13.05 -17.48
C VAL A 144 1.47 -14.02 -18.48
N LYS A 145 2.29 -14.92 -19.03
CA LYS A 145 1.85 -15.91 -20.01
C LYS A 145 0.81 -16.85 -19.42
N ASN A 146 1.01 -17.32 -18.19
CA ASN A 146 0.08 -18.20 -17.51
C ASN A 146 -1.28 -17.51 -17.27
N ARG A 147 -1.27 -16.25 -16.87
CA ARG A 147 -2.51 -15.51 -16.62
C ARG A 147 -3.30 -15.22 -17.87
N PHE A 148 -2.65 -14.90 -18.99
CA PHE A 148 -3.30 -14.64 -20.28
C PHE A 148 -3.40 -15.86 -21.18
N LYS A 149 -2.85 -16.99 -20.79
CA LYS A 149 -2.80 -18.21 -21.62
C LYS A 149 -2.18 -17.96 -22.99
N ILE A 150 -1.08 -17.21 -23.00
CA ILE A 150 -0.33 -16.88 -24.21
C ILE A 150 0.75 -17.95 -24.45
#